data_25fc8053fd260d221eb2cf1f7696824a
#
_entry.id   25fc8053fd260d221eb2cf1f7696824a
#
_cell.length_a   1.000
_cell.length_b   1.000
_cell.length_c   1.000
_cell.angle_alpha   90.00
_cell.angle_beta   90.00
_cell.angle_gamma   90.00
#
_symmetry.space_group_name_H-M   'P 1'
#
loop_
_entity.id
_entity.type
_entity.pdbx_description
1 polymer ?
#
loop_
_entity_poly.entity_id
_entity_poly.type
_entity_poly.pdbx_seq_one_letter_code
_entity_poly.pdbx_strand_id
1 'polypeptide(L)'
;MAIHTFAAIYIGSYEVSLKIFEISARKNIRKIDYIRSRIELGRDAYSRGVIGYELVEALCDTLEQFTKIMKEYQVDGYEAYAAAALRDVSNELFILDQIRIRTGLTVHVLSNSEHRFISYKSVAMRSEFEELIKTGAAVVDVGGGGMQITIFSKGKVITTQHLGLGTIRMQEQLAKKSCSLEQYELQIEELVEKELNVFMAMFTEQVKVKNLIIIGDYIMEVAGKVTGKKHENLMETNDFLAFLDDLDKKTVEQISEELNLSNENDSLIIPYMIIFKCMARKMKAEKIWAPGVIVSDGIAYDYAQKHKLCKPVHDFDADVISAARNLSARYMSYSPHIDALTQMATLIFDTMKKIHGLGKRERLLLQVAAILHDCGKYISLANGPLCSYDIIMASEIIGLTHMEREIVAYTVLYNTYPLPAYEDFESDISRESYVVIAKLSAILRVSNAMDRSHKQKFTAITTTLRSQVLTITGSTLYDITLEHGIFQNHSDFFEEVFGIQPILKQKKTMTPKHIESTKGKNGGRP
;
A
#
# COMPACT_ATOMS: atom_id res chain seq x y z
N MET A 1 -33.74 6.91 1.02
CA MET A 1 -32.41 6.31 0.88
C MET A 1 -31.93 5.96 2.26
N ALA A 2 -31.49 4.75 2.47
CA ALA A 2 -31.03 4.30 3.78
C ALA A 2 -29.76 5.08 4.16
N ILE A 3 -29.75 5.62 5.34
CA ILE A 3 -28.56 6.12 6.03
C ILE A 3 -27.98 4.89 6.71
N HIS A 4 -26.68 4.71 6.63
CA HIS A 4 -25.97 3.61 7.25
C HIS A 4 -25.06 4.16 8.34
N THR A 5 -25.26 3.71 9.58
CA THR A 5 -24.42 4.12 10.73
C THR A 5 -23.28 3.13 10.88
N PHE A 6 -22.05 3.61 10.84
CA PHE A 6 -20.85 2.77 10.86
C PHE A 6 -19.89 3.20 11.97
N ALA A 7 -19.28 2.23 12.64
CA ALA A 7 -18.27 2.47 13.67
C ALA A 7 -16.89 1.95 13.22
N ALA A 8 -15.90 2.83 13.29
CA ALA A 8 -14.49 2.48 13.13
C ALA A 8 -13.80 2.46 14.49
N ILE A 9 -13.31 1.31 14.92
CA ILE A 9 -12.48 1.13 16.11
C ILE A 9 -11.03 1.02 15.66
N TYR A 10 -10.16 1.82 16.25
CA TYR A 10 -8.73 1.76 15.99
C TYR A 10 -7.94 1.67 17.29
N ILE A 11 -7.12 0.61 17.41
CA ILE A 11 -6.24 0.33 18.54
C ILE A 11 -4.82 0.72 18.12
N GLY A 12 -4.42 1.94 18.48
CA GLY A 12 -3.09 2.49 18.21
C GLY A 12 -2.08 2.15 19.30
N SER A 13 -0.86 2.62 19.12
CA SER A 13 0.22 2.44 20.12
C SER A 13 0.06 3.36 21.32
N TYR A 14 -0.62 4.49 21.16
CA TYR A 14 -0.77 5.54 22.18
C TYR A 14 -2.20 5.64 22.70
N GLU A 15 -3.17 5.53 21.80
CA GLU A 15 -4.59 5.65 22.12
C GLU A 15 -5.43 4.59 21.43
N VAL A 16 -6.59 4.33 22.01
CA VAL A 16 -7.67 3.53 21.42
C VAL A 16 -8.84 4.44 21.12
N SER A 17 -9.39 4.35 19.93
CA SER A 17 -10.43 5.27 19.48
C SER A 17 -11.63 4.55 18.86
N LEU A 18 -12.81 5.15 19.08
CA LEU A 18 -14.07 4.84 18.41
C LEU A 18 -14.54 6.07 17.67
N LYS A 19 -14.73 5.94 16.35
CA LYS A 19 -15.27 7.02 15.52
C LYS A 19 -16.53 6.53 14.82
N ILE A 20 -17.63 7.27 15.01
CA ILE A 20 -18.95 6.91 14.47
C ILE A 20 -19.25 7.80 13.27
N PHE A 21 -19.73 7.17 12.20
CA PHE A 21 -20.01 7.81 10.92
C PHE A 21 -21.44 7.56 10.47
N GLU A 22 -21.99 8.54 9.79
CA GLU A 22 -23.17 8.40 8.93
C GLU A 22 -22.69 8.32 7.48
N ILE A 23 -23.04 7.23 6.80
CA ILE A 23 -22.68 6.96 5.41
C ILE A 23 -23.94 7.02 4.56
N SER A 24 -23.96 7.83 3.52
CA SER A 24 -25.07 7.88 2.57
C SER A 24 -24.60 8.22 1.17
N ALA A 25 -25.24 7.66 0.15
CA ALA A 25 -24.90 7.88 -1.25
C ALA A 25 -24.97 9.36 -1.70
N ARG A 26 -25.70 10.22 -0.98
CA ARG A 26 -25.87 11.65 -1.28
C ARG A 26 -25.00 12.58 -0.43
N LYS A 27 -24.74 12.19 0.84
CA LYS A 27 -24.07 13.05 1.84
C LYS A 27 -22.62 12.66 2.11
N ASN A 28 -22.09 11.68 1.35
CA ASN A 28 -20.77 11.11 1.58
C ASN A 28 -20.64 10.49 2.99
N ILE A 29 -19.45 10.51 3.54
CA ILE A 29 -19.11 9.99 4.87
C ILE A 29 -19.04 11.19 5.82
N ARG A 30 -19.89 11.23 6.84
CA ARG A 30 -19.95 12.29 7.85
C ARG A 30 -19.65 11.73 9.23
N LYS A 31 -18.68 12.32 9.92
CA LYS A 31 -18.43 12.02 11.33
C LYS A 31 -19.62 12.46 12.19
N ILE A 32 -20.11 11.56 13.04
CA ILE A 32 -21.12 11.84 14.07
C ILE A 32 -20.42 12.10 15.41
N ASP A 33 -19.55 11.14 15.82
CA ASP A 33 -18.88 11.19 17.12
C ASP A 33 -17.46 10.67 17.04
N TYR A 34 -16.61 11.05 18.01
CA TYR A 34 -15.24 10.60 18.12
C TYR A 34 -14.80 10.54 19.57
N ILE A 35 -14.58 9.34 20.07
CA ILE A 35 -14.23 9.04 21.45
C ILE A 35 -12.82 8.43 21.44
N ARG A 36 -11.98 8.92 22.36
CA ARG A 36 -10.61 8.47 22.54
C ARG A 36 -10.35 8.08 23.97
N SER A 37 -9.58 7.03 24.15
CA SER A 37 -9.05 6.61 25.45
C SER A 37 -7.54 6.41 25.33
N ARG A 38 -6.79 7.07 26.19
CA ARG A 38 -5.33 6.92 26.23
C ARG A 38 -5.00 5.58 26.89
N ILE A 39 -4.40 4.69 26.12
CA ILE A 39 -3.86 3.40 26.58
C ILE A 39 -2.53 3.20 25.87
N GLU A 40 -1.42 3.43 26.56
CA GLU A 40 -0.06 3.46 26.00
C GLU A 40 0.50 2.04 25.74
N LEU A 41 -0.20 1.26 24.91
CA LEU A 41 0.21 -0.12 24.57
C LEU A 41 1.63 -0.17 24.00
N GLY A 42 2.03 0.86 23.24
CA GLY A 42 3.35 0.96 22.64
C GLY A 42 4.50 1.00 23.64
N ARG A 43 4.29 1.52 24.84
CA ARG A 43 5.31 1.52 25.89
C ARG A 43 5.75 0.11 26.24
N ASP A 44 4.83 -0.79 26.52
CA ASP A 44 5.12 -2.19 26.82
C ASP A 44 5.59 -2.94 25.58
N ALA A 45 4.92 -2.74 24.43
CA ALA A 45 5.24 -3.41 23.19
C ALA A 45 6.69 -3.16 22.73
N TYR A 46 7.15 -1.91 22.75
CA TYR A 46 8.49 -1.56 22.23
C TYR A 46 9.61 -1.70 23.27
N SER A 47 9.29 -1.71 24.56
CA SER A 47 10.29 -1.91 25.62
C SER A 47 10.48 -3.39 26.00
N ARG A 48 9.41 -4.19 25.98
CA ARG A 48 9.35 -5.54 26.54
C ARG A 48 8.98 -6.63 25.50
N GLY A 49 8.33 -6.26 24.39
CA GLY A 49 7.78 -7.20 23.41
C GLY A 49 6.56 -8.00 23.90
N VAL A 50 5.95 -7.57 25.01
CA VAL A 50 4.77 -8.18 25.65
C VAL A 50 3.95 -7.07 26.30
N ILE A 51 2.63 -7.05 26.09
CA ILE A 51 1.74 -6.12 26.80
C ILE A 51 1.35 -6.74 28.14
N GLY A 52 1.55 -5.97 29.22
CA GLY A 52 1.23 -6.38 30.57
C GLY A 52 -0.27 -6.48 30.83
N TYR A 53 -0.63 -7.29 31.83
CA TYR A 53 -2.02 -7.60 32.16
C TYR A 53 -2.87 -6.36 32.45
N GLU A 54 -2.34 -5.38 33.18
CA GLU A 54 -3.06 -4.15 33.52
C GLU A 54 -3.48 -3.34 32.29
N LEU A 55 -2.60 -3.26 31.27
CA LEU A 55 -2.94 -2.59 30.01
C LEU A 55 -3.94 -3.40 29.18
N VAL A 56 -3.87 -4.73 29.22
CA VAL A 56 -4.86 -5.59 28.56
C VAL A 56 -6.23 -5.44 29.19
N GLU A 57 -6.32 -5.38 30.52
CA GLU A 57 -7.57 -5.11 31.25
C GLU A 57 -8.14 -3.74 30.86
N ALA A 58 -7.33 -2.67 30.92
CA ALA A 58 -7.76 -1.34 30.54
C ALA A 58 -8.25 -1.27 29.08
N LEU A 59 -7.58 -2.00 28.16
CA LEU A 59 -7.99 -2.12 26.78
C LEU A 59 -9.37 -2.79 26.66
N CYS A 60 -9.56 -3.93 27.32
CA CYS A 60 -10.83 -4.66 27.32
C CYS A 60 -11.96 -3.82 27.89
N ASP A 61 -11.75 -3.15 29.03
CA ASP A 61 -12.73 -2.28 29.67
C ASP A 61 -13.16 -1.12 28.75
N THR A 62 -12.19 -0.53 28.06
CA THR A 62 -12.46 0.53 27.08
C THR A 62 -13.28 0.02 25.89
N LEU A 63 -12.92 -1.14 25.37
CA LEU A 63 -13.66 -1.75 24.25
C LEU A 63 -15.07 -2.19 24.65
N GLU A 64 -15.28 -2.64 25.91
CA GLU A 64 -16.62 -2.87 26.45
C GLU A 64 -17.49 -1.60 26.47
N GLN A 65 -16.89 -0.46 26.87
CA GLN A 65 -17.58 0.83 26.81
C GLN A 65 -17.92 1.20 25.36
N PHE A 66 -17.00 0.98 24.41
CA PHE A 66 -17.26 1.22 22.98
C PHE A 66 -18.41 0.38 22.44
N THR A 67 -18.53 -0.89 22.87
CA THR A 67 -19.68 -1.73 22.46
C THR A 67 -21.00 -1.18 22.98
N LYS A 68 -21.05 -0.62 24.19
CA LYS A 68 -22.26 0.02 24.74
C LYS A 68 -22.64 1.26 23.92
N ILE A 69 -21.66 2.11 23.63
CA ILE A 69 -21.85 3.33 22.83
C ILE A 69 -22.34 2.96 21.42
N MET A 70 -21.75 1.96 20.76
CA MET A 70 -22.21 1.51 19.44
C MET A 70 -23.66 1.03 19.45
N LYS A 71 -24.12 0.38 20.54
CA LYS A 71 -25.52 -0.02 20.72
C LYS A 71 -26.44 1.19 20.88
N GLU A 72 -26.05 2.21 21.61
CA GLU A 72 -26.81 3.46 21.78
C GLU A 72 -26.98 4.21 20.47
N TYR A 73 -25.93 4.23 19.63
CA TYR A 73 -25.97 4.82 18.28
C TYR A 73 -26.65 3.93 17.24
N GLN A 74 -27.08 2.72 17.60
CA GLN A 74 -27.68 1.74 16.70
C GLN A 74 -26.85 1.50 15.44
N VAL A 75 -25.54 1.23 15.65
CA VAL A 75 -24.57 1.04 14.58
C VAL A 75 -24.94 -0.19 13.72
N ASP A 76 -25.07 -0.01 12.40
CA ASP A 76 -25.41 -1.07 11.44
C ASP A 76 -24.23 -2.01 11.13
N GLY A 77 -22.99 -1.51 11.28
CA GLY A 77 -21.78 -2.29 11.04
C GLY A 77 -20.55 -1.64 11.68
N TYR A 78 -19.55 -2.44 11.96
CA TYR A 78 -18.27 -1.95 12.48
C TYR A 78 -17.08 -2.65 11.83
N GLU A 79 -15.94 -2.00 11.89
CA GLU A 79 -14.62 -2.58 11.65
C GLU A 79 -13.70 -2.20 12.81
N ALA A 80 -12.93 -3.16 13.32
CA ALA A 80 -12.00 -2.96 14.41
C ALA A 80 -10.60 -3.41 13.99
N TYR A 81 -9.66 -2.46 14.00
CA TYR A 81 -8.29 -2.70 13.58
C TYR A 81 -7.29 -2.33 14.68
N ALA A 82 -6.22 -3.11 14.77
CA ALA A 82 -5.07 -2.84 15.61
C ALA A 82 -3.81 -2.63 14.75
N ALA A 83 -2.90 -1.80 15.24
CA ALA A 83 -1.66 -1.46 14.56
C ALA A 83 -0.41 -2.08 15.24
N ALA A 84 0.73 -1.43 15.08
CA ALA A 84 2.06 -1.92 15.44
C ALA A 84 2.17 -2.44 16.88
N ALA A 85 1.53 -1.79 17.86
CA ALA A 85 1.65 -2.19 19.25
C ALA A 85 1.11 -3.59 19.56
N LEU A 86 0.04 -4.04 18.85
CA LEU A 86 -0.44 -5.41 18.97
C LEU A 86 0.29 -6.38 18.04
N ARG A 87 0.68 -5.95 16.86
CA ARG A 87 1.41 -6.78 15.90
C ARG A 87 2.81 -7.19 16.37
N ASP A 88 3.50 -6.29 17.09
CA ASP A 88 4.92 -6.46 17.43
C ASP A 88 5.13 -7.17 18.79
N VAL A 89 4.09 -7.83 19.34
CA VAL A 89 4.14 -8.51 20.65
C VAL A 89 3.88 -10.00 20.56
N SER A 90 4.53 -10.78 21.44
CA SER A 90 4.43 -12.24 21.45
C SER A 90 3.11 -12.77 22.02
N ASN A 91 2.36 -11.96 22.77
CA ASN A 91 1.08 -12.34 23.37
C ASN A 91 -0.16 -11.84 22.61
N GLU A 92 0.00 -11.44 21.34
CA GLU A 92 -1.07 -10.93 20.46
C GLU A 92 -2.32 -11.82 20.48
N LEU A 93 -2.16 -13.12 20.21
CA LEU A 93 -3.28 -14.06 20.11
C LEU A 93 -4.10 -14.14 21.40
N PHE A 94 -3.43 -14.10 22.56
CA PHE A 94 -4.13 -14.13 23.85
C PHE A 94 -4.91 -12.85 24.12
N ILE A 95 -4.37 -11.69 23.70
CA ILE A 95 -5.06 -10.40 23.83
C ILE A 95 -6.30 -10.36 22.93
N LEU A 96 -6.17 -10.78 21.67
CA LEU A 96 -7.28 -10.84 20.73
C LEU A 96 -8.40 -11.78 21.19
N ASP A 97 -8.04 -12.93 21.77
CA ASP A 97 -9.02 -13.85 22.32
C ASP A 97 -9.76 -13.26 23.54
N GLN A 98 -9.05 -12.58 24.46
CA GLN A 98 -9.68 -11.89 25.59
C GLN A 98 -10.64 -10.78 25.13
N ILE A 99 -10.23 -9.98 24.14
CA ILE A 99 -11.11 -8.96 23.55
C ILE A 99 -12.39 -9.62 23.00
N ARG A 100 -12.23 -10.69 22.22
CA ARG A 100 -13.37 -11.41 21.62
C ARG A 100 -14.34 -11.97 22.67
N ILE A 101 -13.79 -12.60 23.72
CA ILE A 101 -14.61 -13.21 24.79
C ILE A 101 -15.35 -12.14 25.58
N ARG A 102 -14.70 -11.04 25.94
CA ARG A 102 -15.29 -10.02 26.81
C ARG A 102 -16.23 -9.08 26.07
N THR A 103 -15.93 -8.73 24.82
CA THR A 103 -16.64 -7.67 24.10
C THR A 103 -17.47 -8.18 22.92
N GLY A 104 -17.16 -9.39 22.43
CA GLY A 104 -17.71 -9.91 21.18
C GLY A 104 -17.13 -9.27 19.92
N LEU A 105 -16.16 -8.36 20.05
CA LEU A 105 -15.51 -7.71 18.90
C LEU A 105 -14.49 -8.65 18.25
N THR A 106 -14.46 -8.64 16.93
CA THR A 106 -13.38 -9.22 16.14
C THR A 106 -12.43 -8.11 15.73
N VAL A 107 -11.20 -8.15 16.21
CA VAL A 107 -10.14 -7.19 15.89
C VAL A 107 -9.17 -7.80 14.90
N HIS A 108 -8.89 -7.10 13.82
CA HIS A 108 -7.90 -7.47 12.81
C HIS A 108 -6.61 -6.68 13.03
N VAL A 109 -5.47 -7.37 13.13
CA VAL A 109 -4.17 -6.73 13.27
C VAL A 109 -3.63 -6.41 11.88
N LEU A 110 -3.44 -5.13 11.60
CA LEU A 110 -2.99 -4.66 10.29
C LEU A 110 -1.49 -4.88 10.10
N SER A 111 -1.10 -5.42 8.96
CA SER A 111 0.28 -5.31 8.49
C SER A 111 0.66 -3.85 8.20
N ASN A 112 1.97 -3.58 8.07
CA ASN A 112 2.44 -2.24 7.70
C ASN A 112 1.83 -1.76 6.37
N SER A 113 1.71 -2.65 5.39
CA SER A 113 1.13 -2.33 4.07
C SER A 113 -0.35 -1.98 4.15
N GLU A 114 -1.12 -2.73 4.94
CA GLU A 114 -2.56 -2.49 5.13
C GLU A 114 -2.82 -1.20 5.89
N HIS A 115 -2.11 -0.98 7.00
CA HIS A 115 -2.21 0.26 7.78
C HIS A 115 -1.96 1.48 6.88
N ARG A 116 -0.88 1.45 6.12
CA ARG A 116 -0.49 2.50 5.20
C ARG A 116 -1.54 2.73 4.11
N PHE A 117 -2.11 1.66 3.57
CA PHE A 117 -3.13 1.78 2.54
C PHE A 117 -4.42 2.39 3.08
N ILE A 118 -4.82 2.04 4.30
CA ILE A 118 -5.97 2.65 4.97
C ILE A 118 -5.70 4.12 5.29
N SER A 119 -4.53 4.44 5.82
CA SER A 119 -4.12 5.82 6.07
C SER A 119 -4.09 6.64 4.77
N TYR A 120 -3.53 6.10 3.71
CA TYR A 120 -3.56 6.72 2.38
C TYR A 120 -4.99 6.97 1.89
N LYS A 121 -5.90 6.02 2.05
CA LYS A 121 -7.32 6.19 1.69
C LYS A 121 -7.96 7.36 2.43
N SER A 122 -7.60 7.60 3.68
CA SER A 122 -8.13 8.73 4.45
C SER A 122 -7.78 10.08 3.84
N VAL A 123 -6.59 10.21 3.24
CA VAL A 123 -6.15 11.43 2.56
C VAL A 123 -6.76 11.54 1.17
N ALA A 124 -6.77 10.43 0.43
CA ALA A 124 -7.26 10.39 -0.95
C ALA A 124 -8.76 10.73 -1.09
N MET A 125 -9.53 10.61 0.00
CA MET A 125 -10.93 11.05 0.02
C MET A 125 -11.11 12.58 0.04
N ARG A 126 -10.05 13.36 0.27
CA ARG A 126 -10.09 14.82 0.27
C ARG A 126 -9.93 15.39 -1.13
N SER A 127 -10.70 16.43 -1.44
CA SER A 127 -10.75 17.06 -2.76
C SER A 127 -9.42 17.64 -3.23
N GLU A 128 -8.60 18.11 -2.30
CA GLU A 128 -7.31 18.75 -2.56
C GLU A 128 -6.22 17.75 -3.00
N PHE A 129 -6.39 16.49 -2.62
CA PHE A 129 -5.38 15.46 -2.80
C PHE A 129 -4.95 15.29 -4.26
N GLU A 130 -5.92 15.17 -5.18
CA GLU A 130 -5.66 14.94 -6.61
C GLU A 130 -4.81 16.05 -7.26
N GLU A 131 -4.98 17.30 -6.84
CA GLU A 131 -4.18 18.41 -7.37
C GLU A 131 -2.75 18.40 -6.82
N LEU A 132 -2.60 18.10 -5.53
CA LEU A 132 -1.30 18.09 -4.86
C LEU A 132 -0.39 16.98 -5.42
N ILE A 133 -0.92 15.77 -5.66
CA ILE A 133 -0.12 14.66 -6.19
C ILE A 133 0.29 14.85 -7.66
N LYS A 134 -0.49 15.58 -8.47
CA LYS A 134 -0.13 15.89 -9.87
C LYS A 134 1.16 16.70 -9.97
N THR A 135 1.39 17.61 -9.04
CA THR A 135 2.56 18.49 -9.05
C THR A 135 3.79 17.89 -8.36
N GLY A 136 3.63 16.75 -7.71
CA GLY A 136 4.63 16.03 -6.92
C GLY A 136 4.40 16.23 -5.43
N ALA A 137 4.17 15.13 -4.72
CA ALA A 137 3.85 15.15 -3.29
C ALA A 137 4.53 14.00 -2.54
N ALA A 138 4.80 14.23 -1.25
CA ALA A 138 5.09 13.19 -0.28
C ALA A 138 3.96 13.15 0.75
N VAL A 139 3.32 11.99 0.92
CA VAL A 139 2.41 11.73 2.04
C VAL A 139 3.22 11.07 3.14
N VAL A 140 3.23 11.68 4.30
CA VAL A 140 3.96 11.24 5.48
C VAL A 140 2.97 11.02 6.61
N ASP A 141 2.91 9.80 7.09
CA ASP A 141 2.10 9.41 8.24
C ASP A 141 3.04 9.07 9.41
N VAL A 142 2.96 9.86 10.47
CA VAL A 142 3.82 9.73 11.65
C VAL A 142 2.98 9.16 12.79
N GLY A 143 3.32 7.95 13.21
CA GLY A 143 2.68 7.28 14.34
C GLY A 143 3.64 6.95 15.49
N GLY A 144 3.08 6.40 16.57
CA GLY A 144 3.88 5.99 17.74
C GLY A 144 4.86 4.85 17.44
N GLY A 145 4.50 3.93 16.53
CA GLY A 145 5.29 2.73 16.20
C GLY A 145 6.23 2.88 15.00
N GLY A 146 5.98 3.86 14.12
CA GLY A 146 6.78 4.08 12.92
C GLY A 146 6.27 5.24 12.09
N MET A 147 7.02 5.58 11.06
CA MET A 147 6.66 6.59 10.06
C MET A 147 6.52 5.94 8.69
N GLN A 148 5.56 6.38 7.91
CA GLN A 148 5.31 5.90 6.56
C GLN A 148 5.42 7.04 5.56
N ILE A 149 6.13 6.81 4.45
CA ILE A 149 6.32 7.82 3.41
C ILE A 149 5.88 7.23 2.07
N THR A 150 4.98 7.92 1.38
CA THR A 150 4.57 7.60 0.01
C THR A 150 4.87 8.79 -0.90
N ILE A 151 5.66 8.57 -1.95
CA ILE A 151 6.04 9.59 -2.93
C ILE A 151 5.14 9.49 -4.16
N PHE A 152 4.63 10.63 -4.58
CA PHE A 152 3.84 10.79 -5.80
C PHE A 152 4.54 11.71 -6.80
N SER A 153 4.46 11.35 -8.07
CA SER A 153 4.86 12.21 -9.17
C SER A 153 3.87 12.10 -10.33
N LYS A 154 3.44 13.22 -10.87
CA LYS A 154 2.47 13.25 -11.98
C LYS A 154 1.19 12.44 -11.70
N GLY A 155 0.71 12.49 -10.45
CA GLY A 155 -0.49 11.78 -10.01
C GLY A 155 -0.32 10.26 -9.83
N LYS A 156 0.90 9.73 -9.82
CA LYS A 156 1.19 8.28 -9.69
C LYS A 156 2.11 8.01 -8.52
N VAL A 157 1.88 6.90 -7.84
CA VAL A 157 2.79 6.40 -6.80
C VAL A 157 4.14 6.02 -7.41
N ILE A 158 5.21 6.56 -6.85
CA ILE A 158 6.59 6.22 -7.20
C ILE A 158 7.13 5.16 -6.26
N THR A 159 6.98 5.38 -4.97
CA THR A 159 7.44 4.45 -3.93
C THR A 159 6.65 4.67 -2.65
N THR A 160 6.60 3.64 -1.83
CA THR A 160 6.13 3.73 -0.45
C THR A 160 7.10 2.97 0.44
N GLN A 161 7.44 3.53 1.61
CA GLN A 161 8.38 2.94 2.55
C GLN A 161 7.90 3.13 3.98
N HIS A 162 8.20 2.15 4.81
CA HIS A 162 8.03 2.24 6.26
C HIS A 162 9.40 2.45 6.90
N LEU A 163 9.47 3.42 7.79
CA LEU A 163 10.66 3.71 8.61
C LEU A 163 10.32 3.46 10.08
N GLY A 164 11.25 2.84 10.81
CA GLY A 164 11.09 2.56 12.25
C GLY A 164 11.13 3.81 13.15
N LEU A 165 10.79 4.97 12.61
CA LEU A 165 10.83 6.28 13.27
C LEU A 165 9.47 6.59 13.91
N GLY A 166 9.01 5.74 14.83
CA GLY A 166 7.82 6.00 15.64
C GLY A 166 8.17 6.80 16.88
N THR A 167 7.33 7.74 17.24
CA THR A 167 7.59 8.65 18.36
C THR A 167 7.73 7.93 19.70
N ILE A 168 6.86 6.96 20.02
CA ILE A 168 6.96 6.13 21.22
C ILE A 168 8.14 5.15 21.10
N ARG A 169 8.33 4.54 19.94
CA ARG A 169 9.45 3.60 19.71
C ARG A 169 10.79 4.28 19.95
N MET A 170 10.99 5.49 19.44
CA MET A 170 12.22 6.26 19.69
C MET A 170 12.35 6.67 21.16
N GLN A 171 11.28 7.10 21.79
CA GLN A 171 11.28 7.44 23.20
C GLN A 171 11.71 6.26 24.08
N GLU A 172 11.16 5.07 23.85
CA GLU A 172 11.51 3.87 24.60
C GLU A 172 12.94 3.38 24.34
N GLN A 173 13.44 3.55 23.10
CA GLN A 173 14.83 3.22 22.77
C GLN A 173 15.83 4.12 23.48
N LEU A 174 15.51 5.41 23.63
CA LEU A 174 16.37 6.40 24.26
C LEU A 174 16.20 6.49 25.77
N ALA A 175 15.03 6.15 26.32
CA ALA A 175 14.75 6.16 27.76
C ALA A 175 15.73 5.30 28.59
N LYS A 176 16.33 4.29 27.98
CA LYS A 176 17.36 3.44 28.61
C LYS A 176 18.72 4.14 28.80
N LYS A 177 18.86 5.35 28.22
CA LYS A 177 20.10 6.15 28.30
C LYS A 177 19.83 7.34 29.23
N SER A 178 20.62 7.48 30.29
CA SER A 178 20.57 8.66 31.15
C SER A 178 21.20 9.84 30.39
N CYS A 179 20.39 10.69 29.77
CA CYS A 179 20.85 11.86 29.02
C CYS A 179 20.07 13.12 29.42
N SER A 180 20.63 14.32 29.20
CA SER A 180 19.91 15.58 29.31
C SER A 180 18.85 15.70 28.20
N LEU A 181 17.89 16.64 28.36
CA LEU A 181 16.88 16.90 27.34
C LEU A 181 17.51 17.27 25.99
N GLU A 182 18.50 18.16 25.97
CA GLU A 182 19.23 18.55 24.77
C GLU A 182 19.91 17.36 24.08
N GLN A 183 20.51 16.45 24.85
CA GLN A 183 21.09 15.22 24.32
C GLN A 183 20.04 14.27 23.75
N TYR A 184 18.87 14.23 24.35
CA TYR A 184 17.74 13.43 23.88
C TYR A 184 17.22 13.96 22.53
N GLU A 185 17.02 15.26 22.40
CA GLU A 185 16.57 15.92 21.17
C GLU A 185 17.57 15.68 20.02
N LEU A 186 18.86 15.88 20.29
CA LEU A 186 19.93 15.62 19.31
C LEU A 186 19.95 14.16 18.85
N GLN A 187 19.78 13.21 19.75
CA GLN A 187 19.74 11.79 19.39
C GLN A 187 18.53 11.43 18.52
N ILE A 188 17.36 12.03 18.78
CA ILE A 188 16.18 11.85 17.90
C ILE A 188 16.49 12.43 16.51
N GLU A 189 17.02 13.64 16.46
CA GLU A 189 17.36 14.28 15.17
C GLU A 189 18.36 13.44 14.37
N GLU A 190 19.42 12.92 14.98
CA GLU A 190 20.39 12.05 14.34
C GLU A 190 19.78 10.75 13.80
N LEU A 191 18.87 10.12 14.58
CA LEU A 191 18.16 8.90 14.15
C LEU A 191 17.26 9.19 12.94
N VAL A 192 16.50 10.27 13.01
CA VAL A 192 15.59 10.68 11.93
C VAL A 192 16.37 11.05 10.68
N GLU A 193 17.43 11.85 10.82
CA GLU A 193 18.27 12.27 9.68
C GLU A 193 18.96 11.09 9.00
N LYS A 194 19.48 10.14 9.77
CA LYS A 194 20.12 8.92 9.22
C LYS A 194 19.17 8.18 8.27
N GLU A 195 17.96 7.86 8.74
CA GLU A 195 17.00 7.11 7.94
C GLU A 195 16.47 7.93 6.75
N LEU A 196 16.22 9.22 6.95
CA LEU A 196 15.78 10.11 5.87
C LEU A 196 16.86 10.32 4.82
N ASN A 197 18.14 10.43 5.18
CA ASN A 197 19.22 10.57 4.20
C ASN A 197 19.27 9.34 3.27
N VAL A 198 19.15 8.13 3.82
CA VAL A 198 19.09 6.89 3.04
C VAL A 198 17.85 6.88 2.13
N PHE A 199 16.68 7.21 2.70
CA PHE A 199 15.45 7.27 1.94
C PHE A 199 15.54 8.28 0.78
N MET A 200 16.04 9.49 1.04
CA MET A 200 16.16 10.54 0.02
C MET A 200 17.10 10.13 -1.12
N ALA A 201 18.26 9.57 -0.80
CA ALA A 201 19.22 9.09 -1.81
C ALA A 201 18.64 8.00 -2.70
N MET A 202 17.85 7.07 -2.11
CA MET A 202 17.30 5.93 -2.85
C MET A 202 16.06 6.27 -3.69
N PHE A 203 15.24 7.23 -3.26
CA PHE A 203 13.86 7.34 -3.77
C PHE A 203 13.48 8.72 -4.30
N THR A 204 14.24 9.78 -4.02
CA THR A 204 13.82 11.14 -4.37
C THR A 204 14.76 11.87 -5.33
N GLU A 205 15.92 11.33 -5.68
CA GLU A 205 16.87 12.00 -6.59
C GLU A 205 16.25 12.45 -7.93
N GLN A 206 15.27 11.70 -8.43
CA GLN A 206 14.61 11.98 -9.71
C GLN A 206 13.20 12.59 -9.55
N VAL A 207 12.76 12.86 -8.33
CA VAL A 207 11.39 13.32 -8.05
C VAL A 207 11.43 14.63 -7.26
N LYS A 208 10.89 15.71 -7.84
CA LYS A 208 10.69 16.96 -7.12
C LYS A 208 9.42 16.86 -6.27
N VAL A 209 9.55 16.85 -4.95
CA VAL A 209 8.43 16.94 -4.00
C VAL A 209 8.08 18.41 -3.79
N LYS A 210 6.95 18.87 -4.32
CA LYS A 210 6.48 20.25 -4.12
C LYS A 210 5.58 20.38 -2.90
N ASN A 211 4.83 19.33 -2.59
CA ASN A 211 3.85 19.34 -1.52
C ASN A 211 4.19 18.25 -0.50
N LEU A 212 4.22 18.62 0.75
CA LEU A 212 4.38 17.70 1.87
C LEU A 212 3.02 17.56 2.57
N ILE A 213 2.46 16.37 2.55
CA ILE A 213 1.17 16.04 3.17
C ILE A 213 1.47 15.28 4.45
N ILE A 214 1.16 15.86 5.59
CA ILE A 214 1.49 15.28 6.90
C ILE A 214 0.23 14.81 7.61
N ILE A 215 0.26 13.55 8.05
CA ILE A 215 -0.73 12.92 8.92
C ILE A 215 -0.02 12.58 10.24
N GLY A 216 -0.68 12.75 11.35
CA GLY A 216 -0.14 12.44 12.67
C GLY A 216 -0.76 13.31 13.73
N ASP A 217 -0.37 13.05 14.99
CA ASP A 217 -0.80 13.84 16.12
C ASP A 217 -0.13 15.23 16.08
N TYR A 218 -0.76 16.21 16.68
CA TYR A 218 -0.34 17.62 16.81
C TYR A 218 -0.23 18.41 15.51
N ILE A 219 -0.22 17.79 14.33
CA ILE A 219 -0.05 18.51 13.06
C ILE A 219 -1.19 19.50 12.80
N MET A 220 -2.41 19.18 13.24
CA MET A 220 -3.57 20.06 13.07
C MET A 220 -3.50 21.27 13.98
N GLU A 221 -3.02 21.10 15.20
CA GLU A 221 -2.80 22.16 16.18
C GLU A 221 -1.73 23.13 15.66
N VAL A 222 -0.61 22.59 15.17
CA VAL A 222 0.47 23.37 14.54
C VAL A 222 -0.07 24.13 13.31
N ALA A 223 -0.77 23.44 12.39
CA ALA A 223 -1.34 24.07 11.21
C ALA A 223 -2.32 25.21 11.54
N GLY A 224 -3.17 25.00 12.54
CA GLY A 224 -4.11 26.03 13.01
C GLY A 224 -3.43 27.28 13.55
N LYS A 225 -2.26 27.13 14.19
CA LYS A 225 -1.46 28.29 14.69
C LYS A 225 -0.72 28.98 13.56
N VAL A 226 -0.11 28.23 12.65
CA VAL A 226 0.64 28.79 11.51
C VAL A 226 -0.28 29.58 10.57
N THR A 227 -1.45 29.04 10.25
CA THR A 227 -2.38 29.69 9.31
C THR A 227 -3.25 30.77 9.95
N GLY A 228 -3.38 30.77 11.27
CA GLY A 228 -4.29 31.64 12.01
C GLY A 228 -5.79 31.37 11.73
N LYS A 229 -6.11 30.30 11.00
CA LYS A 229 -7.47 29.95 10.59
C LYS A 229 -7.80 28.49 10.92
N LYS A 230 -8.92 28.28 11.60
CA LYS A 230 -9.36 26.97 12.09
C LYS A 230 -9.63 25.92 11.00
N HIS A 231 -9.67 26.30 9.71
CA HIS A 231 -10.04 25.44 8.58
C HIS A 231 -9.12 25.56 7.34
N GLU A 232 -8.10 26.38 7.40
CA GLU A 232 -7.05 26.43 6.37
C GLU A 232 -5.86 25.57 6.82
N ASN A 233 -5.66 24.44 6.16
CA ASN A 233 -4.65 23.44 6.55
C ASN A 233 -3.50 23.35 5.53
N LEU A 234 -3.46 24.26 4.55
CA LEU A 234 -2.39 24.39 3.58
C LEU A 234 -1.56 25.64 3.94
N MET A 235 -0.26 25.48 4.10
CA MET A 235 0.66 26.52 4.57
C MET A 235 1.95 26.51 3.76
N GLU A 236 2.65 27.64 3.72
CA GLU A 236 4.00 27.71 3.15
C GLU A 236 5.00 27.05 4.11
N THR A 237 5.96 26.33 3.54
CA THR A 237 6.95 25.58 4.34
C THR A 237 7.80 26.50 5.21
N ASN A 238 8.12 27.70 4.73
CA ASN A 238 8.93 28.66 5.51
C ASN A 238 8.18 29.13 6.77
N ASP A 239 6.86 29.37 6.68
CA ASP A 239 6.07 29.80 7.81
C ASP A 239 5.94 28.67 8.85
N PHE A 240 5.77 27.43 8.37
CA PHE A 240 5.76 26.25 9.21
C PHE A 240 7.07 26.05 9.97
N LEU A 241 8.21 26.14 9.27
CA LEU A 241 9.52 26.00 9.90
C LEU A 241 9.81 27.13 10.89
N ALA A 242 9.46 28.38 10.55
CA ALA A 242 9.65 29.52 11.45
C ALA A 242 8.85 29.35 12.75
N PHE A 243 7.62 28.81 12.66
CA PHE A 243 6.81 28.50 13.82
C PHE A 243 7.42 27.40 14.68
N LEU A 244 7.91 26.31 14.08
CA LEU A 244 8.57 25.23 14.82
C LEU A 244 9.90 25.70 15.45
N ASP A 245 10.68 26.56 14.77
CA ASP A 245 11.90 27.14 15.31
C ASP A 245 11.64 28.12 16.48
N ASP A 246 10.44 28.71 16.54
CA ASP A 246 10.02 29.49 17.72
C ASP A 246 9.60 28.58 18.87
N LEU A 247 8.94 27.46 18.60
CA LEU A 247 8.58 26.48 19.63
C LEU A 247 9.81 25.84 20.30
N ASP A 248 10.91 25.62 19.57
CA ASP A 248 12.14 25.07 20.13
C ASP A 248 12.72 25.90 21.30
N LYS A 249 12.34 27.19 21.42
CA LYS A 249 12.81 28.08 22.49
C LYS A 249 11.96 27.99 23.75
N LYS A 250 10.91 27.15 23.74
CA LYS A 250 9.88 27.06 24.76
C LYS A 250 9.99 25.75 25.54
N THR A 251 9.54 25.74 26.76
CA THR A 251 9.40 24.50 27.55
C THR A 251 8.21 23.67 27.03
N VAL A 252 8.17 22.38 27.37
CA VAL A 252 7.07 21.49 26.98
C VAL A 252 5.71 22.05 27.44
N GLU A 253 5.65 22.59 28.65
CA GLU A 253 4.45 23.20 29.22
C GLU A 253 4.00 24.41 28.38
N GLN A 254 4.95 25.29 28.01
CA GLN A 254 4.64 26.46 27.18
C GLN A 254 4.18 26.05 25.77
N ILE A 255 4.77 25.01 25.20
CA ILE A 255 4.35 24.46 23.90
C ILE A 255 2.92 23.92 24.03
N SER A 256 2.63 23.16 25.07
CA SER A 256 1.30 22.59 25.33
C SER A 256 0.22 23.66 25.49
N GLU A 257 0.53 24.71 26.25
CA GLU A 257 -0.37 25.87 26.37
C GLU A 257 -0.60 26.56 25.03
N GLU A 258 0.46 26.80 24.27
CA GLU A 258 0.36 27.48 22.99
C GLU A 258 -0.45 26.67 21.97
N LEU A 259 -0.24 25.38 21.90
CA LEU A 259 -0.99 24.50 21.00
C LEU A 259 -2.38 24.12 21.55
N ASN A 260 -2.74 24.55 22.74
CA ASN A 260 -3.96 24.21 23.48
C ASN A 260 -4.13 22.68 23.65
N LEU A 261 -3.05 22.00 24.00
CA LEU A 261 -3.06 20.56 24.28
C LEU A 261 -3.56 20.32 25.73
N SER A 262 -4.12 19.14 25.97
CA SER A 262 -4.36 18.67 27.32
C SER A 262 -3.04 18.21 27.94
N ASN A 263 -2.80 18.47 29.22
CA ASN A 263 -1.58 18.09 29.96
C ASN A 263 -1.24 16.59 29.86
N GLU A 264 -2.19 15.78 29.45
CA GLU A 264 -1.99 14.32 29.25
C GLU A 264 -1.20 13.98 27.98
N ASN A 265 -1.06 14.91 27.03
CA ASN A 265 -0.48 14.65 25.71
C ASN A 265 0.96 15.19 25.54
N ASP A 266 1.58 15.75 26.57
CA ASP A 266 2.80 16.53 26.44
C ASP A 266 4.06 15.72 26.13
N SER A 267 4.10 14.43 26.52
CA SER A 267 5.33 13.63 26.46
C SER A 267 5.86 13.32 25.06
N LEU A 268 5.00 13.35 24.04
CA LEU A 268 5.35 12.98 22.66
C LEU A 268 5.54 14.17 21.71
N ILE A 269 5.29 15.41 22.17
CA ILE A 269 5.29 16.59 21.31
C ILE A 269 6.69 16.86 20.72
N ILE A 270 7.74 16.71 21.52
CA ILE A 270 9.13 16.94 21.08
C ILE A 270 9.52 15.98 19.93
N PRO A 271 9.36 14.66 20.05
CA PRO A 271 9.62 13.74 18.92
C PRO A 271 8.84 14.09 17.64
N TYR A 272 7.56 14.46 17.76
CA TYR A 272 6.77 14.87 16.60
C TYR A 272 7.32 16.14 15.93
N MET A 273 7.64 17.17 16.71
CA MET A 273 8.19 18.43 16.20
C MET A 273 9.53 18.22 15.47
N ILE A 274 10.42 17.41 16.03
CA ILE A 274 11.70 17.08 15.40
C ILE A 274 11.47 16.35 14.05
N ILE A 275 10.59 15.35 14.03
CA ILE A 275 10.24 14.63 12.79
C ILE A 275 9.68 15.60 11.75
N PHE A 276 8.71 16.44 12.12
CA PHE A 276 8.09 17.40 11.21
C PHE A 276 9.11 18.38 10.62
N LYS A 277 10.00 18.89 11.45
CA LYS A 277 11.07 19.80 11.05
C LYS A 277 12.07 19.11 10.09
N CYS A 278 12.55 17.93 10.44
CA CYS A 278 13.44 17.16 9.60
C CYS A 278 12.79 16.83 8.25
N MET A 279 11.52 16.41 8.24
CA MET A 279 10.80 16.14 7.00
C MET A 279 10.66 17.38 6.12
N ALA A 280 10.23 18.51 6.69
CA ALA A 280 10.05 19.75 5.95
C ALA A 280 11.37 20.24 5.32
N ARG A 281 12.47 20.19 6.09
CA ARG A 281 13.82 20.59 5.63
C ARG A 281 14.38 19.64 4.55
N LYS A 282 14.27 18.32 4.75
CA LYS A 282 14.85 17.32 3.83
C LYS A 282 14.05 17.20 2.52
N MET A 283 12.72 17.22 2.57
CA MET A 283 11.88 17.12 1.37
C MET A 283 11.92 18.36 0.50
N LYS A 284 12.32 19.52 1.06
CA LYS A 284 12.39 20.82 0.34
C LYS A 284 11.07 21.15 -0.37
N ALA A 285 9.96 20.76 0.22
CA ALA A 285 8.63 21.04 -0.31
C ALA A 285 8.37 22.56 -0.26
N GLU A 286 7.58 23.05 -1.19
CA GLU A 286 7.14 24.46 -1.24
C GLU A 286 6.01 24.69 -0.23
N LYS A 287 5.10 23.70 -0.13
CA LYS A 287 3.89 23.76 0.71
C LYS A 287 3.73 22.53 1.58
N ILE A 288 3.12 22.73 2.74
CA ILE A 288 2.71 21.68 3.67
C ILE A 288 1.19 21.68 3.79
N TRP A 289 0.59 20.50 3.71
CA TRP A 289 -0.84 20.30 3.90
C TRP A 289 -1.10 19.30 5.03
N ALA A 290 -1.91 19.70 6.00
CA ALA A 290 -2.41 18.87 7.08
C ALA A 290 -3.90 18.54 6.83
N PRO A 291 -4.25 17.39 6.24
CA PRO A 291 -5.63 17.11 5.82
C PRO A 291 -6.63 16.94 6.96
N GLY A 292 -6.16 16.82 8.21
CA GLY A 292 -7.00 16.61 9.37
C GLY A 292 -7.79 15.30 9.34
N VAL A 293 -7.17 14.27 8.80
CA VAL A 293 -7.72 12.91 8.74
C VAL A 293 -6.89 11.96 9.61
N ILE A 294 -7.52 10.90 10.06
CA ILE A 294 -6.91 9.81 10.82
C ILE A 294 -7.25 8.46 10.19
N VAL A 295 -6.60 7.41 10.63
CA VAL A 295 -6.81 6.04 10.12
C VAL A 295 -8.28 5.64 10.14
N SER A 296 -9.04 6.02 11.18
CA SER A 296 -10.48 5.73 11.27
C SER A 296 -11.32 6.31 10.12
N ASP A 297 -10.88 7.43 9.51
CA ASP A 297 -11.54 7.98 8.32
C ASP A 297 -11.30 7.08 7.10
N GLY A 298 -10.10 6.53 6.97
CA GLY A 298 -9.75 5.56 5.94
C GLY A 298 -10.51 4.23 6.10
N ILE A 299 -10.69 3.77 7.34
CA ILE A 299 -11.50 2.57 7.65
C ILE A 299 -12.95 2.77 7.17
N ALA A 300 -13.55 3.91 7.51
CA ALA A 300 -14.91 4.22 7.10
C ALA A 300 -15.05 4.34 5.57
N TYR A 301 -14.06 4.91 4.91
CA TYR A 301 -14.05 5.00 3.46
C TYR A 301 -13.87 3.64 2.78
N ASP A 302 -12.97 2.80 3.29
CA ASP A 302 -12.76 1.44 2.81
C ASP A 302 -14.03 0.59 2.94
N TYR A 303 -14.67 0.66 4.11
CA TYR A 303 -15.96 0.01 4.36
C TYR A 303 -17.03 0.49 3.37
N ALA A 304 -17.16 1.79 3.19
CA ALA A 304 -18.14 2.37 2.27
C ALA A 304 -17.92 1.94 0.82
N GLN A 305 -16.66 1.80 0.39
CA GLN A 305 -16.32 1.28 -0.95
C GLN A 305 -16.66 -0.20 -1.09
N LYS A 306 -16.26 -1.04 -0.13
CA LYS A 306 -16.53 -2.48 -0.13
C LYS A 306 -18.04 -2.78 -0.22
N HIS A 307 -18.85 -1.99 0.48
CA HIS A 307 -20.31 -2.13 0.49
C HIS A 307 -21.03 -1.30 -0.59
N LYS A 308 -20.27 -0.65 -1.50
CA LYS A 308 -20.82 0.17 -2.60
C LYS A 308 -21.72 1.33 -2.12
N LEU A 309 -21.46 1.84 -0.93
CA LEU A 309 -22.16 2.97 -0.32
C LEU A 309 -21.67 4.33 -0.83
N CYS A 310 -20.48 4.39 -1.39
CA CYS A 310 -19.91 5.58 -2.03
C CYS A 310 -19.23 5.23 -3.35
N LYS A 311 -19.03 6.25 -4.21
CA LYS A 311 -18.23 6.11 -5.42
C LYS A 311 -16.75 6.25 -5.07
N PRO A 312 -15.85 5.47 -5.72
CA PRO A 312 -14.42 5.72 -5.61
C PRO A 312 -14.09 7.13 -6.08
N VAL A 313 -13.28 7.84 -5.31
CA VAL A 313 -12.77 9.19 -5.67
C VAL A 313 -11.37 9.11 -6.28
N HIS A 314 -10.69 7.98 -6.11
CA HIS A 314 -9.34 7.74 -6.60
C HIS A 314 -9.20 6.31 -7.12
N ASP A 315 -8.30 6.08 -8.09
CA ASP A 315 -8.03 4.76 -8.68
C ASP A 315 -6.84 4.08 -7.97
N PHE A 316 -7.15 3.42 -6.87
CA PHE A 316 -6.15 2.70 -6.07
C PHE A 316 -5.54 1.50 -6.81
N ASP A 317 -6.27 0.87 -7.73
CA ASP A 317 -5.73 -0.25 -8.52
C ASP A 317 -4.65 0.25 -9.48
N ALA A 318 -4.83 1.45 -10.05
CA ALA A 318 -3.79 2.10 -10.85
C ALA A 318 -2.54 2.43 -10.05
N ASP A 319 -2.66 2.76 -8.76
CA ASP A 319 -1.51 3.00 -7.88
C ASP A 319 -0.73 1.72 -7.60
N VAL A 320 -1.41 0.60 -7.34
CA VAL A 320 -0.77 -0.72 -7.18
C VAL A 320 0.06 -1.06 -8.42
N ILE A 321 -0.52 -0.90 -9.60
CA ILE A 321 0.19 -1.13 -10.87
C ILE A 321 1.37 -0.18 -11.05
N SER A 322 1.19 1.11 -10.70
CA SER A 322 2.27 2.10 -10.80
C SER A 322 3.42 1.76 -9.85
N ALA A 323 3.13 1.39 -8.60
CA ALA A 323 4.13 0.97 -7.62
C ALA A 323 4.89 -0.28 -8.11
N ALA A 324 4.19 -1.28 -8.64
CA ALA A 324 4.81 -2.48 -9.21
C ALA A 324 5.72 -2.14 -10.41
N ARG A 325 5.28 -1.27 -11.32
CA ARG A 325 6.11 -0.83 -12.47
C ARG A 325 7.35 -0.04 -12.03
N ASN A 326 7.24 0.81 -11.04
CA ASN A 326 8.39 1.54 -10.50
C ASN A 326 9.38 0.59 -9.79
N LEU A 327 8.88 -0.41 -9.07
CA LEU A 327 9.71 -1.46 -8.48
C LEU A 327 10.43 -2.26 -9.57
N SER A 328 9.72 -2.71 -10.59
CA SER A 328 10.27 -3.42 -11.76
C SER A 328 11.35 -2.59 -12.49
N ALA A 329 11.10 -1.30 -12.70
CA ALA A 329 12.06 -0.39 -13.33
C ALA A 329 13.33 -0.19 -12.49
N ARG A 330 13.22 -0.13 -11.16
CA ARG A 330 14.36 -0.07 -10.23
C ARG A 330 15.29 -1.26 -10.39
N TYR A 331 14.74 -2.44 -10.62
CA TYR A 331 15.48 -3.68 -10.90
C TYR A 331 15.75 -3.88 -12.39
N MET A 332 15.65 -2.83 -13.20
CA MET A 332 16.01 -2.80 -14.62
C MET A 332 15.33 -3.91 -15.47
N SER A 333 14.14 -4.33 -15.10
CA SER A 333 13.38 -5.33 -15.86
C SER A 333 13.02 -4.81 -17.27
N TYR A 334 12.96 -5.70 -18.26
CA TYR A 334 12.77 -5.33 -19.66
C TYR A 334 11.30 -4.97 -19.96
N SER A 335 10.98 -3.68 -20.00
CA SER A 335 9.61 -3.16 -20.12
C SER A 335 8.82 -3.71 -21.33
N PRO A 336 9.38 -3.83 -22.57
CA PRO A 336 8.61 -4.36 -23.69
C PRO A 336 8.10 -5.79 -23.48
N HIS A 337 8.90 -6.66 -22.84
CA HIS A 337 8.48 -8.01 -22.47
C HIS A 337 7.38 -7.99 -21.41
N ILE A 338 7.53 -7.17 -20.38
CA ILE A 338 6.55 -6.98 -19.30
C ILE A 338 5.19 -6.54 -19.87
N ASP A 339 5.19 -5.58 -20.79
CA ASP A 339 3.96 -5.09 -21.40
C ASP A 339 3.26 -6.17 -22.23
N ALA A 340 4.02 -6.90 -23.06
CA ALA A 340 3.52 -8.02 -23.85
C ALA A 340 2.97 -9.14 -22.93
N LEU A 341 3.74 -9.54 -21.91
CA LEU A 341 3.33 -10.56 -20.93
C LEU A 341 2.06 -10.17 -20.17
N THR A 342 2.01 -8.93 -19.67
CA THR A 342 0.84 -8.43 -18.94
C THR A 342 -0.41 -8.44 -19.81
N GLN A 343 -0.28 -8.04 -21.09
CA GLN A 343 -1.40 -8.07 -22.04
C GLN A 343 -1.87 -9.50 -22.31
N MET A 344 -0.95 -10.44 -22.55
CA MET A 344 -1.27 -11.84 -22.80
C MET A 344 -1.92 -12.50 -21.59
N ALA A 345 -1.34 -12.33 -20.41
CA ALA A 345 -1.85 -12.92 -19.18
C ALA A 345 -3.27 -12.41 -18.85
N THR A 346 -3.51 -11.11 -18.98
CA THR A 346 -4.83 -10.53 -18.73
C THR A 346 -5.87 -10.95 -19.76
N LEU A 347 -5.49 -11.11 -21.03
CA LEU A 347 -6.38 -11.59 -22.08
C LEU A 347 -6.82 -13.04 -21.84
N ILE A 348 -5.89 -13.91 -21.44
CA ILE A 348 -6.18 -15.31 -21.08
C ILE A 348 -7.08 -15.34 -19.84
N PHE A 349 -6.76 -14.58 -18.80
CA PHE A 349 -7.56 -14.47 -17.58
C PHE A 349 -9.00 -14.06 -17.90
N ASP A 350 -9.19 -12.99 -18.67
CA ASP A 350 -10.52 -12.48 -19.01
C ASP A 350 -11.33 -13.48 -19.85
N THR A 351 -10.68 -14.23 -20.73
CA THR A 351 -11.31 -15.29 -21.54
C THR A 351 -11.74 -16.49 -20.67
N MET A 352 -10.95 -16.82 -19.67
CA MET A 352 -11.17 -17.95 -18.75
C MET A 352 -12.08 -17.62 -17.57
N LYS A 353 -12.66 -16.41 -17.50
CA LYS A 353 -13.42 -15.90 -16.35
C LYS A 353 -14.51 -16.83 -15.82
N LYS A 354 -15.21 -17.55 -16.72
CA LYS A 354 -16.26 -18.52 -16.35
C LYS A 354 -15.72 -19.83 -15.77
N ILE A 355 -14.44 -20.12 -16.00
CA ILE A 355 -13.77 -21.37 -15.60
C ILE A 355 -13.03 -21.20 -14.28
N HIS A 356 -12.19 -20.15 -14.18
CA HIS A 356 -11.31 -20.00 -13.00
C HIS A 356 -12.05 -19.52 -11.75
N GLY A 357 -13.21 -18.85 -11.87
CA GLY A 357 -14.01 -18.35 -10.75
C GLY A 357 -13.35 -17.20 -9.95
N LEU A 358 -12.25 -16.62 -10.46
CA LEU A 358 -11.51 -15.53 -9.82
C LEU A 358 -12.13 -14.16 -10.18
N GLY A 359 -11.91 -13.16 -9.31
CA GLY A 359 -12.46 -11.82 -9.44
C GLY A 359 -11.50 -10.78 -10.02
N LYS A 360 -11.89 -9.52 -9.87
CA LYS A 360 -11.08 -8.37 -10.31
C LYS A 360 -9.79 -8.26 -9.50
N ARG A 361 -9.81 -8.66 -8.24
CA ARG A 361 -8.67 -8.56 -7.34
C ARG A 361 -7.55 -9.52 -7.77
N GLU A 362 -7.89 -10.77 -8.05
CA GLU A 362 -6.92 -11.76 -8.53
C GLU A 362 -6.38 -11.39 -9.93
N ARG A 363 -7.21 -10.73 -10.75
CA ARG A 363 -6.73 -10.15 -12.01
C ARG A 363 -5.66 -9.08 -11.81
N LEU A 364 -5.82 -8.23 -10.80
CA LEU A 364 -4.81 -7.24 -10.42
C LEU A 364 -3.52 -7.93 -9.92
N LEU A 365 -3.64 -8.97 -9.08
CA LEU A 365 -2.50 -9.74 -8.58
C LEU A 365 -1.72 -10.39 -9.74
N LEU A 366 -2.43 -10.94 -10.73
CA LEU A 366 -1.79 -11.47 -11.96
C LEU A 366 -1.02 -10.39 -12.72
N GLN A 367 -1.58 -9.18 -12.85
CA GLN A 367 -0.87 -8.06 -13.49
C GLN A 367 0.39 -7.68 -12.73
N VAL A 368 0.31 -7.61 -11.40
CA VAL A 368 1.48 -7.32 -10.55
C VAL A 368 2.54 -8.43 -10.70
N ALA A 369 2.14 -9.69 -10.68
CA ALA A 369 3.04 -10.82 -10.88
C ALA A 369 3.72 -10.76 -12.27
N ALA A 370 2.97 -10.45 -13.33
CA ALA A 370 3.53 -10.29 -14.67
C ALA A 370 4.53 -9.11 -14.75
N ILE A 371 4.27 -8.01 -14.04
CA ILE A 371 5.18 -6.86 -13.99
C ILE A 371 6.47 -7.17 -13.24
N LEU A 372 6.42 -7.97 -12.17
CA LEU A 372 7.54 -8.23 -11.27
C LEU A 372 8.29 -9.54 -11.53
N HIS A 373 7.82 -10.37 -12.48
CA HIS A 373 8.33 -11.74 -12.65
C HIS A 373 9.84 -11.83 -12.89
N ASP A 374 10.44 -10.82 -13.48
CA ASP A 374 11.85 -10.79 -13.89
C ASP A 374 12.74 -9.87 -13.03
N CYS A 375 12.21 -9.22 -11.97
CA CYS A 375 12.98 -8.25 -11.18
C CYS A 375 14.21 -8.88 -10.49
N GLY A 376 14.16 -10.16 -10.14
CA GLY A 376 15.27 -10.89 -9.53
C GLY A 376 16.44 -11.16 -10.47
N LYS A 377 16.28 -11.05 -11.79
CA LYS A 377 17.37 -11.19 -12.76
C LYS A 377 18.44 -10.10 -12.57
N TYR A 378 18.10 -8.98 -11.98
CA TYR A 378 19.06 -7.94 -11.59
C TYR A 378 20.10 -8.46 -10.59
N ILE A 379 19.71 -9.38 -9.71
CA ILE A 379 20.59 -9.99 -8.70
C ILE A 379 21.28 -11.22 -9.27
N SER A 380 20.52 -12.15 -9.88
CA SER A 380 21.04 -13.40 -10.42
C SER A 380 20.27 -13.83 -11.65
N LEU A 381 20.97 -14.03 -12.77
CA LEU A 381 20.35 -14.59 -13.99
C LEU A 381 19.98 -16.07 -13.83
N ALA A 382 20.74 -16.83 -13.05
CA ALA A 382 20.50 -18.24 -12.81
C ALA A 382 19.35 -18.48 -11.81
N ASN A 383 19.30 -17.69 -10.71
CA ASN A 383 18.32 -17.81 -9.63
C ASN A 383 17.28 -16.68 -9.67
N GLY A 384 17.05 -16.09 -10.85
CA GLY A 384 16.13 -14.96 -11.01
C GLY A 384 14.76 -15.15 -10.37
N PRO A 385 14.06 -16.27 -10.54
CA PRO A 385 12.75 -16.49 -9.93
C PRO A 385 12.75 -16.44 -8.40
N LEU A 386 13.74 -17.06 -7.74
CA LEU A 386 13.89 -17.02 -6.29
C LEU A 386 14.22 -15.61 -5.81
N CYS A 387 15.16 -14.92 -6.46
CA CYS A 387 15.46 -13.53 -6.15
C CYS A 387 14.25 -12.61 -6.38
N SER A 388 13.39 -12.88 -7.40
CA SER A 388 12.15 -12.12 -7.59
C SER A 388 11.17 -12.34 -6.44
N TYR A 389 11.02 -13.58 -5.96
CA TYR A 389 10.24 -13.90 -4.78
C TYR A 389 10.72 -13.09 -3.56
N ASP A 390 12.02 -13.15 -3.26
CA ASP A 390 12.61 -12.43 -2.13
C ASP A 390 12.43 -10.90 -2.24
N ILE A 391 12.63 -10.34 -3.42
CA ILE A 391 12.41 -8.90 -3.68
C ILE A 391 10.95 -8.55 -3.42
N ILE A 392 9.99 -9.32 -3.91
CA ILE A 392 8.57 -9.06 -3.73
C ILE A 392 8.19 -9.16 -2.25
N MET A 393 8.67 -10.18 -1.54
CA MET A 393 8.39 -10.37 -0.11
C MET A 393 9.03 -9.29 0.76
N ALA A 394 10.24 -8.82 0.42
CA ALA A 394 10.93 -7.73 1.11
C ALA A 394 10.40 -6.34 0.73
N SER A 395 9.69 -6.22 -0.39
CA SER A 395 9.20 -4.92 -0.88
C SER A 395 7.83 -4.59 -0.31
N GLU A 396 7.60 -3.31 -0.07
CA GLU A 396 6.29 -2.80 0.30
C GLU A 396 5.59 -2.25 -0.94
N ILE A 397 4.57 -2.99 -1.40
CA ILE A 397 3.73 -2.57 -2.52
C ILE A 397 2.43 -2.03 -1.95
N ILE A 398 2.20 -0.72 -2.11
CA ILE A 398 1.00 -0.07 -1.58
C ILE A 398 -0.26 -0.77 -2.11
N GLY A 399 -1.22 -0.98 -1.25
CA GLY A 399 -2.51 -1.57 -1.63
C GLY A 399 -2.53 -3.10 -1.69
N LEU A 400 -1.43 -3.80 -1.45
CA LEU A 400 -1.41 -5.24 -1.26
C LEU A 400 -1.35 -5.60 0.23
N THR A 401 -2.19 -6.54 0.66
CA THR A 401 -2.07 -7.18 1.97
C THR A 401 -0.83 -8.07 2.00
N HIS A 402 -0.44 -8.55 3.17
CA HIS A 402 0.66 -9.52 3.30
C HIS A 402 0.38 -10.79 2.48
N MET A 403 -0.82 -11.36 2.64
CA MET A 403 -1.26 -12.56 1.91
C MET A 403 -1.29 -12.34 0.38
N GLU A 404 -1.76 -11.21 -0.08
CA GLU A 404 -1.76 -10.90 -1.52
C GLU A 404 -0.35 -10.75 -2.09
N ARG A 405 0.58 -10.20 -1.31
CA ARG A 405 1.99 -10.13 -1.66
C ARG A 405 2.61 -11.52 -1.74
N GLU A 406 2.28 -12.44 -0.82
CA GLU A 406 2.68 -13.84 -0.90
C GLU A 406 2.13 -14.52 -2.15
N ILE A 407 0.84 -14.33 -2.47
CA ILE A 407 0.24 -14.86 -3.69
C ILE A 407 1.01 -14.38 -4.93
N VAL A 408 1.35 -13.10 -5.01
CA VAL A 408 2.14 -12.54 -6.11
C VAL A 408 3.54 -13.17 -6.15
N ALA A 409 4.24 -13.22 -5.02
CA ALA A 409 5.59 -13.75 -4.91
C ALA A 409 5.67 -15.23 -5.33
N TYR A 410 4.76 -16.06 -4.84
CA TYR A 410 4.68 -17.47 -5.22
C TYR A 410 4.22 -17.67 -6.67
N THR A 411 3.31 -16.83 -7.18
CA THR A 411 2.94 -16.84 -8.61
C THR A 411 4.17 -16.59 -9.49
N VAL A 412 5.04 -15.67 -9.10
CA VAL A 412 6.29 -15.37 -9.80
C VAL A 412 7.29 -16.53 -9.67
N LEU A 413 7.47 -17.07 -8.48
CA LEU A 413 8.37 -18.22 -8.23
C LEU A 413 7.96 -19.42 -9.08
N TYR A 414 6.70 -19.80 -9.02
CA TYR A 414 6.13 -20.95 -9.72
C TYR A 414 5.76 -20.68 -11.18
N ASN A 415 6.04 -19.50 -11.69
CA ASN A 415 6.10 -19.28 -13.14
C ASN A 415 7.22 -20.11 -13.80
N THR A 416 8.27 -20.45 -13.06
CA THR A 416 9.44 -21.18 -13.57
C THR A 416 9.64 -22.52 -12.87
N TYR A 417 9.56 -22.54 -11.54
CA TYR A 417 9.70 -23.78 -10.75
C TYR A 417 8.42 -24.61 -10.73
N PRO A 418 8.50 -25.94 -10.56
CA PRO A 418 7.33 -26.78 -10.31
C PRO A 418 6.58 -26.29 -9.07
N LEU A 419 5.26 -26.25 -9.12
CA LEU A 419 4.44 -26.00 -7.92
C LEU A 419 4.42 -27.29 -7.09
N PRO A 420 4.85 -27.27 -5.80
CA PRO A 420 4.77 -28.44 -4.93
C PRO A 420 3.32 -28.77 -4.59
N ALA A 421 3.04 -29.97 -4.12
CA ALA A 421 1.73 -30.32 -3.56
C ALA A 421 1.44 -29.43 -2.33
N TYR A 422 0.15 -29.26 -2.02
CA TYR A 422 -0.25 -28.37 -0.90
C TYR A 422 0.36 -28.80 0.44
N GLU A 423 0.48 -30.10 0.66
CA GLU A 423 1.05 -30.69 1.88
C GLU A 423 2.57 -30.44 2.02
N ASP A 424 3.25 -30.19 0.90
CA ASP A 424 4.70 -29.92 0.85
C ASP A 424 5.01 -28.42 0.79
N PHE A 425 3.99 -27.56 0.93
CA PHE A 425 4.17 -26.12 0.89
C PHE A 425 4.77 -25.61 2.21
N GLU A 426 5.91 -24.92 2.15
CA GLU A 426 6.69 -24.51 3.33
C GLU A 426 6.09 -23.35 4.14
N SER A 427 4.96 -22.79 3.74
CA SER A 427 4.33 -21.65 4.42
C SER A 427 2.89 -21.95 4.86
N ASP A 428 2.40 -21.21 5.86
CA ASP A 428 1.03 -21.30 6.39
C ASP A 428 -0.05 -20.73 5.42
N ILE A 429 0.12 -20.97 4.13
CA ILE A 429 -0.84 -20.52 3.11
C ILE A 429 -2.14 -21.34 3.20
N SER A 430 -3.27 -20.64 3.15
CA SER A 430 -4.58 -21.30 3.10
C SER A 430 -4.77 -22.09 1.79
N ARG A 431 -5.62 -23.12 1.83
CA ARG A 431 -5.98 -23.89 0.61
C ARG A 431 -6.53 -23.01 -0.50
N GLU A 432 -7.31 -22.01 -0.13
CA GLU A 432 -7.86 -21.03 -1.06
C GLU A 432 -6.75 -20.23 -1.76
N SER A 433 -5.79 -19.72 -0.99
CA SER A 433 -4.63 -18.99 -1.53
C SER A 433 -3.75 -19.88 -2.41
N TYR A 434 -3.52 -21.15 -2.02
CA TYR A 434 -2.78 -22.11 -2.85
C TYR A 434 -3.45 -22.31 -4.23
N VAL A 435 -4.79 -22.47 -4.25
CA VAL A 435 -5.55 -22.62 -5.52
C VAL A 435 -5.43 -21.35 -6.37
N VAL A 436 -5.45 -20.16 -5.75
CA VAL A 436 -5.23 -18.90 -6.48
C VAL A 436 -3.83 -18.88 -7.09
N ILE A 437 -2.79 -19.21 -6.32
CA ILE A 437 -1.39 -19.29 -6.79
C ILE A 437 -1.29 -20.25 -7.98
N ALA A 438 -1.85 -21.45 -7.88
CA ALA A 438 -1.82 -22.44 -8.96
C ALA A 438 -2.46 -21.89 -10.25
N LYS A 439 -3.64 -21.27 -10.13
CA LYS A 439 -4.37 -20.69 -11.28
C LYS A 439 -3.60 -19.53 -11.91
N LEU A 440 -3.08 -18.60 -11.11
CA LEU A 440 -2.32 -17.46 -11.62
C LEU A 440 -0.99 -17.89 -12.24
N SER A 441 -0.28 -18.86 -11.62
CA SER A 441 0.96 -19.43 -12.16
C SER A 441 0.73 -20.14 -13.50
N ALA A 442 -0.35 -20.91 -13.62
CA ALA A 442 -0.67 -21.60 -14.87
C ALA A 442 -0.91 -20.61 -16.02
N ILE A 443 -1.65 -19.53 -15.79
CA ILE A 443 -1.86 -18.45 -16.77
C ILE A 443 -0.54 -17.75 -17.09
N LEU A 444 0.27 -17.42 -16.08
CA LEU A 444 1.51 -16.70 -16.26
C LEU A 444 2.53 -17.51 -17.06
N ARG A 445 2.65 -18.83 -16.81
CA ARG A 445 3.57 -19.76 -17.53
C ARG A 445 3.28 -19.78 -19.03
N VAL A 446 2.04 -20.02 -19.43
CA VAL A 446 1.68 -20.09 -20.87
C VAL A 446 1.81 -18.72 -21.53
N SER A 447 1.53 -17.63 -20.80
CA SER A 447 1.72 -16.27 -21.31
C SER A 447 3.19 -15.94 -21.50
N ASN A 448 4.05 -16.29 -20.54
CA ASN A 448 5.49 -16.05 -20.59
C ASN A 448 6.16 -16.86 -21.72
N ALA A 449 5.70 -18.09 -21.97
CA ALA A 449 6.16 -18.91 -23.09
C ALA A 449 5.95 -18.24 -24.45
N MET A 450 4.88 -17.44 -24.60
CA MET A 450 4.55 -16.80 -25.88
C MET A 450 5.52 -15.65 -26.26
N ASP A 451 6.26 -15.08 -25.32
CA ASP A 451 7.32 -14.10 -25.64
C ASP A 451 8.67 -14.55 -25.07
N ARG A 452 8.96 -15.86 -25.17
CA ARG A 452 10.18 -16.46 -24.61
C ARG A 452 11.47 -15.84 -25.15
N SER A 453 11.45 -15.41 -26.40
CA SER A 453 12.60 -14.74 -27.04
C SER A 453 12.75 -13.28 -26.67
N HIS A 454 11.81 -12.69 -25.92
CA HIS A 454 11.73 -11.26 -25.59
C HIS A 454 11.75 -10.34 -26.84
N LYS A 455 11.21 -10.83 -27.96
CA LYS A 455 11.18 -10.09 -29.24
C LYS A 455 9.81 -9.53 -29.60
N GLN A 456 8.80 -9.73 -28.75
CA GLN A 456 7.42 -9.29 -28.96
C GLN A 456 6.93 -9.64 -30.39
N LYS A 457 7.12 -10.90 -30.79
CA LYS A 457 6.86 -11.39 -32.17
C LYS A 457 5.41 -11.26 -32.60
N PHE A 458 4.45 -11.29 -31.66
CA PHE A 458 3.02 -11.22 -31.95
C PHE A 458 2.53 -9.78 -32.04
N THR A 459 1.99 -9.40 -33.18
CA THR A 459 1.41 -8.06 -33.44
C THR A 459 -0.04 -7.94 -32.94
N ALA A 460 -0.76 -9.05 -32.86
CA ALA A 460 -2.10 -9.15 -32.30
C ALA A 460 -2.32 -10.56 -31.74
N ILE A 461 -3.08 -10.63 -30.66
CA ILE A 461 -3.43 -11.90 -30.01
C ILE A 461 -4.94 -11.93 -29.80
N THR A 462 -5.54 -13.06 -30.12
CA THR A 462 -6.96 -13.34 -29.85
C THR A 462 -7.10 -14.68 -29.15
N THR A 463 -8.07 -14.79 -28.27
CA THR A 463 -8.34 -16.00 -27.51
C THR A 463 -9.78 -16.44 -27.70
N THR A 464 -10.00 -17.74 -27.79
CA THR A 464 -11.34 -18.33 -27.82
C THR A 464 -11.37 -19.59 -26.99
N LEU A 465 -12.45 -19.76 -26.21
CA LEU A 465 -12.68 -20.93 -25.38
C LEU A 465 -13.89 -21.70 -25.93
N ARG A 466 -13.68 -22.95 -26.39
CA ARG A 466 -14.73 -23.84 -26.88
C ARG A 466 -14.42 -25.29 -26.54
N SER A 467 -15.42 -26.02 -26.06
CA SER A 467 -15.33 -27.48 -25.81
C SER A 467 -14.05 -27.88 -25.06
N GLN A 468 -13.76 -27.21 -23.93
CA GLN A 468 -12.58 -27.46 -23.09
C GLN A 468 -11.23 -27.19 -23.78
N VAL A 469 -11.21 -26.42 -24.86
CA VAL A 469 -9.99 -26.01 -25.55
C VAL A 469 -9.90 -24.48 -25.54
N LEU A 470 -8.80 -23.95 -24.97
CA LEU A 470 -8.42 -22.56 -25.07
C LEU A 470 -7.51 -22.37 -26.28
N THR A 471 -8.04 -21.85 -27.36
CA THR A 471 -7.23 -21.50 -28.53
C THR A 471 -6.73 -20.08 -28.45
N ILE A 472 -5.42 -19.90 -28.40
CA ILE A 472 -4.73 -18.62 -28.44
C ILE A 472 -4.14 -18.45 -29.84
N THR A 473 -4.57 -17.44 -30.60
CA THR A 473 -4.12 -17.18 -31.94
C THR A 473 -3.26 -15.93 -32.00
N GLY A 474 -1.98 -16.08 -32.24
CA GLY A 474 -1.02 -14.99 -32.39
C GLY A 474 -0.77 -14.64 -33.86
N SER A 475 -0.96 -13.37 -34.22
CA SER A 475 -0.66 -12.86 -35.57
C SER A 475 0.81 -12.47 -35.66
N THR A 476 1.58 -13.15 -36.54
CA THR A 476 3.01 -12.89 -36.71
C THR A 476 3.54 -13.44 -38.03
N LEU A 477 4.58 -12.80 -38.57
CA LEU A 477 5.37 -13.30 -39.71
C LEU A 477 6.66 -13.99 -39.24
N TYR A 478 7.02 -13.86 -37.98
CA TYR A 478 8.24 -14.45 -37.45
C TYR A 478 8.05 -15.95 -37.18
N ASP A 479 9.16 -16.67 -37.14
CA ASP A 479 9.18 -18.04 -36.63
C ASP A 479 8.94 -18.07 -35.14
N ILE A 480 8.01 -18.93 -34.71
CA ILE A 480 7.60 -19.09 -33.30
C ILE A 480 7.93 -20.47 -32.74
N THR A 481 8.84 -21.20 -33.38
CA THR A 481 9.19 -22.58 -32.97
C THR A 481 9.61 -22.64 -31.50
N LEU A 482 10.41 -21.66 -31.03
CA LEU A 482 10.84 -21.55 -29.63
C LEU A 482 9.64 -21.34 -28.72
N GLU A 483 8.81 -20.34 -29.01
CA GLU A 483 7.63 -20.01 -28.20
C GLU A 483 6.64 -21.17 -28.17
N HIS A 484 6.43 -21.83 -29.32
CA HIS A 484 5.51 -22.97 -29.42
C HIS A 484 6.01 -24.17 -28.58
N GLY A 485 7.31 -24.50 -28.66
CA GLY A 485 7.89 -25.61 -27.90
C GLY A 485 7.81 -25.38 -26.41
N ILE A 486 8.16 -24.16 -25.92
CA ILE A 486 8.07 -23.82 -24.48
C ILE A 486 6.60 -23.75 -24.03
N PHE A 487 5.70 -23.25 -24.87
CA PHE A 487 4.26 -23.23 -24.57
C PHE A 487 3.71 -24.64 -24.34
N GLN A 488 4.10 -25.61 -25.20
CA GLN A 488 3.69 -27.01 -25.03
C GLN A 488 4.17 -27.61 -23.72
N ASN A 489 5.39 -27.31 -23.28
CA ASN A 489 5.93 -27.79 -21.99
C ASN A 489 5.12 -27.27 -20.76
N HIS A 490 4.36 -26.21 -20.91
CA HIS A 490 3.51 -25.65 -19.84
C HIS A 490 2.02 -25.99 -19.99
N SER A 491 1.65 -26.65 -21.08
CA SER A 491 0.24 -26.98 -21.38
C SER A 491 -0.33 -27.99 -20.40
N ASP A 492 0.47 -28.99 -19.99
CA ASP A 492 0.04 -30.06 -19.09
C ASP A 492 -0.35 -29.49 -17.70
N PHE A 493 0.47 -28.59 -17.13
CA PHE A 493 0.14 -27.94 -15.87
C PHE A 493 -1.10 -27.02 -15.99
N PHE A 494 -1.27 -26.35 -17.12
CA PHE A 494 -2.48 -25.54 -17.36
C PHE A 494 -3.74 -26.42 -17.42
N GLU A 495 -3.65 -27.57 -18.11
CA GLU A 495 -4.74 -28.54 -18.21
C GLU A 495 -5.05 -29.17 -16.85
N GLU A 496 -4.04 -29.52 -16.07
CA GLU A 496 -4.19 -30.03 -14.69
C GLU A 496 -4.98 -29.05 -13.81
N VAL A 497 -4.64 -27.75 -13.86
CA VAL A 497 -5.26 -26.73 -13.00
C VAL A 497 -6.68 -26.39 -13.43
N PHE A 498 -6.98 -26.39 -14.75
CA PHE A 498 -8.25 -25.87 -15.27
C PHE A 498 -9.15 -26.93 -15.93
N GLY A 499 -8.65 -28.12 -16.24
CA GLY A 499 -9.34 -29.09 -17.11
C GLY A 499 -9.52 -28.56 -18.55
N ILE A 500 -8.70 -27.62 -18.97
CA ILE A 500 -8.78 -26.92 -20.27
C ILE A 500 -7.44 -27.06 -20.98
N GLN A 501 -7.46 -27.58 -22.21
CA GLN A 501 -6.27 -27.70 -23.03
C GLN A 501 -5.93 -26.38 -23.72
N PRO A 502 -4.77 -25.74 -23.44
CA PRO A 502 -4.35 -24.55 -24.15
C PRO A 502 -3.66 -24.92 -25.48
N ILE A 503 -3.99 -24.22 -26.55
CA ILE A 503 -3.38 -24.40 -27.86
C ILE A 503 -2.93 -23.07 -28.43
N LEU A 504 -1.65 -22.94 -28.80
CA LEU A 504 -1.11 -21.78 -29.47
C LEU A 504 -1.16 -21.99 -31.01
N LYS A 505 -1.83 -21.10 -31.72
CA LYS A 505 -1.90 -21.07 -33.19
C LYS A 505 -1.24 -19.83 -33.75
N GLN A 506 -0.50 -20.03 -34.84
CA GLN A 506 0.08 -18.92 -35.63
C GLN A 506 -0.88 -18.51 -36.75
N LYS A 507 -1.18 -17.20 -36.82
CA LYS A 507 -1.83 -16.60 -37.98
C LYS A 507 -0.80 -15.74 -38.72
N LYS A 508 -0.43 -16.18 -39.96
CA LYS A 508 0.43 -15.35 -40.81
C LYS A 508 -0.38 -14.18 -41.35
N THR A 509 -0.06 -12.98 -40.94
CA THR A 509 -0.67 -11.72 -41.42
C THR A 509 0.33 -10.99 -42.28
N MET A 510 -0.07 -10.64 -43.50
CA MET A 510 0.70 -9.67 -44.28
C MET A 510 0.59 -8.32 -43.58
N THR A 511 1.71 -7.70 -43.28
CA THR A 511 1.76 -6.31 -42.83
C THR A 511 1.07 -5.42 -43.87
N PRO A 512 0.22 -4.46 -43.56
CA PRO A 512 -0.20 -3.47 -44.52
C PRO A 512 1.06 -2.82 -45.07
N LYS A 513 1.27 -2.90 -46.39
CA LYS A 513 2.35 -2.19 -47.07
C LYS A 513 2.25 -0.73 -46.66
N HIS A 514 3.32 -0.15 -46.11
CA HIS A 514 3.50 1.29 -46.08
C HIS A 514 3.19 1.80 -47.48
N ILE A 515 2.15 2.61 -47.60
CA ILE A 515 1.91 3.42 -48.79
C ILE A 515 3.03 4.47 -48.75
N GLU A 516 4.14 4.15 -49.40
CA GLU A 516 5.09 5.16 -49.80
C GLU A 516 4.34 6.13 -50.69
N SER A 517 4.08 7.34 -50.18
CA SER A 517 3.60 8.44 -50.96
C SER A 517 4.64 8.74 -52.05
N THR A 518 4.36 8.28 -53.25
CA THR A 518 4.99 8.73 -54.47
C THR A 518 4.75 10.25 -54.59
N LYS A 519 5.65 11.05 -54.06
CA LYS A 519 5.79 12.43 -54.48
C LYS A 519 6.23 12.42 -55.93
N GLY A 520 5.28 12.73 -56.81
CA GLY A 520 5.50 12.92 -58.21
C GLY A 520 6.65 13.88 -58.49
N LYS A 521 7.62 13.37 -59.22
CA LYS A 521 8.53 14.20 -60.00
C LYS A 521 7.70 14.94 -61.06
N ASN A 522 7.44 16.20 -60.86
CA ASN A 522 7.20 17.09 -61.99
C ASN A 522 8.45 17.93 -62.22
N GLY A 523 9.19 17.51 -63.22
CA GLY A 523 10.23 18.31 -63.81
C GLY A 523 9.59 19.45 -64.64
N GLY A 524 10.14 20.62 -64.51
CA GLY A 524 9.94 21.76 -65.38
C GLY A 524 11.26 22.49 -65.52
N ARG A 525 11.85 22.35 -66.68
CA ARG A 525 12.91 23.23 -67.21
C ARG A 525 12.22 24.38 -67.98
N PRO A 526 12.89 25.45 -68.32
CA PRO A 526 14.31 25.77 -68.31
C PRO A 526 14.75 26.74 -67.22
#